data_a74ec8a59b3af8d2289d94e11b5d6ad8
#
_entry.id   a74ec8a59b3af8d2289d94e11b5d6ad8
#
_cell.length_a   1.000
_cell.length_b   1.000
_cell.length_c   1.000
_cell.angle_alpha   90.00
_cell.angle_beta   90.00
_cell.angle_gamma   90.00
#
_symmetry.space_group_name_H-M   'P 1'
#
loop_
_entity.id
_entity.type
_entity.pdbx_description
1 polymer ?
#
loop_
_entity_poly.entity_id
_entity_poly.type
_entity_poly.pdbx_seq_one_letter_code
_entity_poly.pdbx_strand_id
1 'polypeptide(L)'
;MLLDISGSCKSTRKLVESATWNYAERLIGKRLLNTLYIEIKLVRNLTDKKGMEGSCIWDEWEAKSTPRSYTIELDSSVSLRNILINLAHEMVHVKQWICGEMYEYVDPNVVRFMKKKVDISNMDYYDYPWEIEAFG
;
A
#
# COMPACT_ATOMS: atom_id res chain seq x y z
N MET A 1 13.89 3.15 6.86
CA MET A 1 13.13 2.85 5.62
C MET A 1 13.97 3.27 4.42
N LEU A 2 14.07 2.40 3.46
CA LEU A 2 14.63 2.73 2.15
C LEU A 2 13.46 3.07 1.23
N LEU A 3 13.55 4.21 0.55
CA LEU A 3 12.48 4.71 -0.29
C LEU A 3 13.05 5.11 -1.65
N ASP A 4 12.45 4.57 -2.72
CA ASP A 4 12.80 4.89 -4.10
C ASP A 4 11.55 5.32 -4.84
N ILE A 5 11.62 6.49 -5.51
CA ILE A 5 10.48 7.06 -6.22
C ILE A 5 10.89 7.38 -7.65
N SER A 6 10.09 6.92 -8.61
CA SER A 6 10.33 7.15 -10.03
C SER A 6 9.09 7.73 -10.71
N GLY A 7 9.30 8.42 -11.82
CA GLY A 7 8.24 9.00 -12.63
C GLY A 7 7.86 10.41 -12.23
N SER A 8 6.97 11.03 -13.02
CA SER A 8 6.50 12.41 -12.85
C SER A 8 7.64 13.44 -12.77
N CYS A 9 7.34 14.67 -12.36
CA CYS A 9 8.34 15.73 -12.24
C CYS A 9 9.00 15.72 -10.85
N LYS A 10 10.16 16.39 -10.75
CA LYS A 10 10.94 16.44 -9.51
C LYS A 10 10.17 17.01 -8.32
N SER A 11 9.36 18.05 -8.53
CA SER A 11 8.58 18.67 -7.45
C SER A 11 7.51 17.71 -6.91
N THR A 12 6.83 16.98 -7.78
CA THR A 12 5.86 15.96 -7.38
C THR A 12 6.53 14.82 -6.61
N ARG A 13 7.69 14.34 -7.11
CA ARG A 13 8.44 13.29 -6.40
C ARG A 13 8.85 13.72 -5.00
N LYS A 14 9.28 14.96 -4.82
CA LYS A 14 9.67 15.48 -3.49
C LYS A 14 8.48 15.53 -2.53
N LEU A 15 7.31 15.95 -3.01
CA LEU A 15 6.10 15.98 -2.19
C LEU A 15 5.66 14.58 -1.80
N VAL A 16 5.70 13.65 -2.74
CA VAL A 16 5.38 12.24 -2.49
C VAL A 16 6.36 11.63 -1.48
N GLU A 17 7.65 11.93 -1.60
CA GLU A 17 8.68 11.48 -0.65
C GLU A 17 8.39 11.97 0.77
N SER A 18 8.15 13.28 0.93
CA SER A 18 7.82 13.85 2.25
C SER A 18 6.56 13.25 2.84
N ALA A 19 5.52 13.08 2.01
CA ALA A 19 4.26 12.49 2.46
C ALA A 19 4.45 11.03 2.87
N THR A 20 5.22 10.25 2.11
CA THR A 20 5.49 8.85 2.41
C THR A 20 6.20 8.70 3.75
N TRP A 21 7.24 9.49 4.02
CA TRP A 21 7.91 9.49 5.31
C TRP A 21 6.97 9.84 6.45
N ASN A 22 6.13 10.86 6.26
CA ASN A 22 5.19 11.32 7.26
C ASN A 22 4.16 10.22 7.60
N TYR A 23 3.57 9.60 6.57
CA TYR A 23 2.63 8.50 6.77
C TYR A 23 3.30 7.29 7.43
N ALA A 24 4.49 6.93 6.97
CA ALA A 24 5.22 5.78 7.51
C ALA A 24 5.55 5.98 9.00
N GLU A 25 6.02 7.15 9.37
CA GLU A 25 6.33 7.46 10.78
C GLU A 25 5.10 7.41 11.67
N ARG A 26 3.92 7.80 11.15
CA ARG A 26 2.67 7.80 11.91
C ARG A 26 2.02 6.41 12.01
N LEU A 27 2.14 5.62 10.95
CA LEU A 27 1.43 4.34 10.84
C LEU A 27 2.27 3.16 11.32
N ILE A 28 3.58 3.25 11.22
CA ILE A 28 4.49 2.13 11.45
C ILE A 28 5.51 2.51 12.52
N GLY A 29 5.73 1.62 13.48
CA GLY A 29 6.72 1.85 14.54
C GLY A 29 8.16 1.90 13.99
N LYS A 30 9.04 2.66 14.66
CA LYS A 30 10.43 2.86 14.24
C LYS A 30 11.19 1.56 14.00
N ARG A 31 10.95 0.54 14.82
CA ARG A 31 11.63 -0.75 14.71
C ARG A 31 11.34 -1.43 13.37
N LEU A 32 10.07 -1.50 12.98
CA LEU A 32 9.66 -2.07 11.70
C LEU A 32 10.05 -1.17 10.53
N LEU A 33 9.97 0.15 10.74
CA LEU A 33 10.32 1.13 9.71
C LEU A 33 11.76 0.95 9.22
N ASN A 34 12.70 0.63 10.10
CA ASN A 34 14.10 0.40 9.74
C ASN A 34 14.31 -0.81 8.83
N THR A 35 13.36 -1.73 8.78
CA THR A 35 13.45 -2.94 7.95
C THR A 35 12.69 -2.82 6.63
N LEU A 36 12.00 -1.71 6.40
CA LEU A 36 11.06 -1.51 5.31
C LEU A 36 11.75 -0.95 4.07
N TYR A 37 11.41 -1.51 2.91
CA TYR A 37 11.76 -0.96 1.61
C TYR A 37 10.48 -0.69 0.82
N ILE A 38 10.34 0.53 0.29
CA ILE A 38 9.21 0.91 -0.54
C ILE A 38 9.72 1.51 -1.85
N GLU A 39 9.23 1.00 -2.96
CA GLU A 39 9.40 1.58 -4.28
C GLU A 39 8.06 2.18 -4.72
N ILE A 40 8.06 3.46 -5.08
CA ILE A 40 6.86 4.15 -5.57
C ILE A 40 7.07 4.49 -7.03
N LYS A 41 6.16 4.02 -7.88
CA LYS A 41 6.14 4.30 -9.32
C LYS A 41 4.98 5.23 -9.63
N LEU A 42 5.28 6.44 -10.09
CA LEU A 42 4.29 7.39 -10.56
C LEU A 42 4.09 7.14 -12.06
N VAL A 43 2.98 6.51 -12.40
CA VAL A 43 2.70 6.02 -13.75
C VAL A 43 1.62 6.88 -14.39
N ARG A 44 1.89 7.40 -15.59
CA ARG A 44 0.93 8.19 -16.34
C ARG A 44 -0.22 7.30 -16.85
N ASN A 45 -1.45 7.75 -16.66
CA ASN A 45 -2.66 7.05 -17.13
C ASN A 45 -2.80 5.62 -16.58
N LEU A 46 -2.41 5.42 -15.33
CA LEU A 46 -2.52 4.12 -14.67
C LEU A 46 -3.98 3.65 -14.63
N THR A 47 -4.92 4.55 -14.39
CA THR A 47 -6.35 4.27 -14.37
C THR A 47 -6.82 3.68 -15.69
N ASP A 48 -6.36 4.23 -16.81
CA ASP A 48 -6.71 3.73 -18.15
C ASP A 48 -6.08 2.37 -18.45
N LYS A 49 -4.87 2.12 -17.89
CA LYS A 49 -4.12 0.88 -18.14
C LYS A 49 -4.57 -0.28 -17.25
N LYS A 50 -4.88 -0.01 -15.99
CA LYS A 50 -5.15 -1.04 -14.98
C LYS A 50 -6.50 -0.87 -14.27
N GLY A 51 -7.27 0.17 -14.59
CA GLY A 51 -8.58 0.43 -13.98
C GLY A 51 -8.54 0.88 -12.53
N MET A 52 -7.37 1.30 -12.02
CA MET A 52 -7.21 1.75 -10.63
C MET A 52 -6.24 2.92 -10.55
N GLU A 53 -6.48 3.85 -9.62
CA GLU A 53 -5.62 5.02 -9.42
C GLU A 53 -4.37 4.70 -8.58
N GLY A 54 -4.34 3.57 -7.90
CA GLY A 54 -3.20 3.14 -7.10
C GLY A 54 -3.25 1.66 -6.82
N SER A 55 -2.10 1.08 -6.50
CA SER A 55 -1.99 -0.32 -6.07
C SER A 55 -0.79 -0.50 -5.16
N CYS A 56 -0.86 -1.50 -4.29
CA CYS A 56 0.24 -1.89 -3.43
C CYS A 56 0.47 -3.39 -3.60
N ILE A 57 1.68 -3.77 -3.98
CA ILE A 57 2.09 -5.16 -4.10
C ILE A 57 3.33 -5.40 -3.26
N TRP A 58 3.55 -6.63 -2.85
CA TRP A 58 4.72 -7.03 -2.07
C TRP A 58 5.47 -8.13 -2.78
N ASP A 59 6.72 -8.32 -2.37
CA ASP A 59 7.60 -9.31 -2.98
C ASP A 59 7.24 -10.71 -2.46
N GLU A 60 6.87 -11.62 -3.36
CA GLU A 60 6.47 -12.99 -3.01
C GLU A 60 7.60 -13.81 -2.38
N TRP A 61 8.84 -13.41 -2.60
CA TRP A 61 10.02 -14.07 -2.02
C TRP A 61 10.01 -14.08 -0.51
N GLU A 62 9.39 -13.05 0.10
CA GLU A 62 9.35 -12.85 1.52
C GLU A 62 8.07 -13.40 2.16
N ALA A 63 7.25 -14.12 1.38
CA ALA A 63 5.89 -14.50 1.75
C ALA A 63 5.77 -15.56 2.85
N LYS A 64 6.89 -16.06 3.39
CA LYS A 64 6.85 -16.99 4.53
C LYS A 64 6.56 -16.29 5.86
N SER A 65 6.62 -14.97 5.89
CA SER A 65 6.39 -14.13 7.05
C SER A 65 5.81 -12.80 6.60
N THR A 66 5.99 -11.76 7.38
CA THR A 66 5.57 -10.41 7.03
C THR A 66 6.47 -9.84 5.92
N PRO A 67 5.94 -9.46 4.76
CA PRO A 67 6.74 -8.86 3.70
C PRO A 67 7.43 -7.57 4.17
N ARG A 68 8.64 -7.32 3.64
CA ARG A 68 9.44 -6.13 3.97
C ARG A 68 9.65 -5.21 2.78
N SER A 69 9.37 -5.69 1.56
CA SER A 69 9.51 -4.94 0.32
C SER A 69 8.16 -4.77 -0.34
N TYR A 70 7.83 -3.52 -0.68
CA TYR A 70 6.56 -3.18 -1.29
C TYR A 70 6.77 -2.29 -2.50
N THR A 71 5.93 -2.46 -3.51
CA THR A 71 5.87 -1.58 -4.68
C THR A 71 4.49 -0.93 -4.71
N ILE A 72 4.48 0.41 -4.70
CA ILE A 72 3.26 1.20 -4.82
C ILE A 72 3.25 1.85 -6.19
N GLU A 73 2.20 1.63 -6.97
CA GLU A 73 1.96 2.34 -8.22
C GLU A 73 0.85 3.35 -8.02
N LEU A 74 1.07 4.59 -8.48
CA LEU A 74 0.09 5.67 -8.37
C LEU A 74 -0.10 6.31 -9.73
N ASP A 75 -1.35 6.63 -10.09
CA ASP A 75 -1.64 7.37 -11.31
C ASP A 75 -1.19 8.83 -11.16
N SER A 76 -0.20 9.23 -11.96
CA SER A 76 0.36 10.59 -11.92
C SER A 76 -0.41 11.59 -12.79
N SER A 77 -1.39 11.13 -13.57
CA SER A 77 -2.22 12.00 -14.39
C SER A 77 -3.39 12.64 -13.64
N VAL A 78 -3.68 12.19 -12.44
CA VAL A 78 -4.70 12.82 -11.57
C VAL A 78 -4.12 14.01 -10.81
N SER A 79 -4.96 14.77 -10.11
CA SER A 79 -4.49 15.93 -9.34
C SER A 79 -3.52 15.51 -8.24
N LEU A 80 -2.64 16.44 -7.81
CA LEU A 80 -1.71 16.18 -6.71
C LEU A 80 -2.43 15.74 -5.44
N ARG A 81 -3.58 16.37 -5.16
CA ARG A 81 -4.41 15.98 -4.00
C ARG A 81 -4.82 14.51 -4.08
N ASN A 82 -5.26 14.06 -5.25
CA ASN A 82 -5.67 12.67 -5.44
C ASN A 82 -4.49 11.71 -5.39
N ILE A 83 -3.31 12.11 -5.90
CA ILE A 83 -2.08 11.32 -5.76
C ILE A 83 -1.79 11.09 -4.26
N LEU A 84 -1.86 12.14 -3.45
CA LEU A 84 -1.57 12.04 -2.02
C LEU A 84 -2.63 11.23 -1.26
N ILE A 85 -3.90 11.36 -1.63
CA ILE A 85 -4.98 10.55 -1.05
C ILE A 85 -4.77 9.07 -1.38
N ASN A 86 -4.45 8.76 -2.63
CA ASN A 86 -4.19 7.39 -3.07
C ASN A 86 -2.93 6.81 -2.39
N LEU A 87 -1.90 7.65 -2.22
CA LEU A 87 -0.71 7.27 -1.48
C LEU A 87 -1.05 6.88 -0.02
N ALA A 88 -1.85 7.70 0.66
CA ALA A 88 -2.27 7.43 2.03
C ALA A 88 -3.01 6.09 2.12
N HIS A 89 -3.91 5.83 1.18
CA HIS A 89 -4.65 4.57 1.10
C HIS A 89 -3.69 3.38 0.97
N GLU A 90 -2.73 3.46 0.05
CA GLU A 90 -1.77 2.37 -0.17
C GLU A 90 -0.80 2.20 1.01
N MET A 91 -0.44 3.29 1.69
CA MET A 91 0.40 3.22 2.89
C MET A 91 -0.31 2.51 4.05
N VAL A 92 -1.62 2.63 4.16
CA VAL A 92 -2.39 1.85 5.15
C VAL A 92 -2.29 0.37 4.84
N HIS A 93 -2.34 -0.04 3.57
CA HIS A 93 -2.13 -1.43 3.19
C HIS A 93 -0.72 -1.92 3.55
N VAL A 94 0.31 -1.11 3.32
CA VAL A 94 1.68 -1.45 3.77
C VAL A 94 1.70 -1.69 5.28
N LYS A 95 1.08 -0.80 6.05
CA LYS A 95 0.96 -0.95 7.50
C LYS A 95 0.26 -2.26 7.88
N GLN A 96 -0.85 -2.59 7.22
CA GLN A 96 -1.60 -3.81 7.48
C GLN A 96 -0.75 -5.07 7.29
N TRP A 97 0.07 -5.10 6.25
CA TRP A 97 0.92 -6.25 5.95
C TRP A 97 2.18 -6.28 6.82
N ILE A 98 2.90 -5.16 6.96
CA ILE A 98 4.16 -5.15 7.71
C ILE A 98 3.94 -5.33 9.22
N CYS A 99 2.81 -4.86 9.73
CA CYS A 99 2.45 -5.05 11.14
C CYS A 99 1.79 -6.40 11.42
N GLY A 100 1.65 -7.25 10.41
CA GLY A 100 1.07 -8.58 10.56
C GLY A 100 -0.45 -8.59 10.76
N GLU A 101 -1.13 -7.49 10.43
CA GLU A 101 -2.59 -7.39 10.53
C GLU A 101 -3.28 -8.19 9.42
N MET A 102 -2.61 -8.36 8.26
CA MET A 102 -3.10 -9.13 7.11
C MET A 102 -2.27 -10.40 6.95
N TYR A 103 -2.93 -11.48 6.57
CA TYR A 103 -2.30 -12.75 6.23
C TYR A 103 -3.19 -13.52 5.25
N GLU A 104 -2.60 -14.04 4.18
CA GLU A 104 -3.31 -14.88 3.22
C GLU A 104 -3.15 -16.35 3.59
N TYR A 105 -4.29 -17.07 3.64
CA TYR A 105 -4.31 -18.52 3.80
C TYR A 105 -4.19 -19.22 2.44
N VAL A 106 -3.96 -20.53 2.44
CA VAL A 106 -3.93 -21.35 1.24
C VAL A 106 -5.27 -21.27 0.48
N ASP A 107 -6.40 -21.20 1.22
CA ASP A 107 -7.71 -20.93 0.62
C ASP A 107 -7.79 -19.45 0.19
N PRO A 108 -7.94 -19.13 -1.11
CA PRO A 108 -7.95 -17.74 -1.57
C PRO A 108 -9.16 -16.93 -1.10
N ASN A 109 -10.21 -17.60 -0.59
CA ASN A 109 -11.40 -16.93 -0.06
C ASN A 109 -11.31 -16.59 1.42
N VAL A 110 -10.23 -16.96 2.09
CA VAL A 110 -10.05 -16.72 3.51
C VAL A 110 -8.78 -15.92 3.75
N VAL A 111 -8.92 -14.77 4.41
CA VAL A 111 -7.83 -13.87 4.75
C VAL A 111 -7.88 -13.60 6.25
N ARG A 112 -6.72 -13.54 6.89
CA ARG A 112 -6.64 -13.11 8.29
C ARG A 112 -6.40 -11.61 8.36
N PHE A 113 -7.27 -10.91 9.08
CA PHE A 113 -7.13 -9.49 9.36
C PHE A 113 -7.26 -9.27 10.87
N MET A 114 -6.28 -8.62 11.47
CA MET A 114 -6.21 -8.37 12.93
C MET A 114 -6.47 -9.62 13.75
N LYS A 115 -5.81 -10.73 13.40
CA LYS A 115 -5.91 -12.05 14.02
C LYS A 115 -7.27 -12.74 13.89
N LYS A 116 -8.16 -12.22 13.05
CA LYS A 116 -9.46 -12.84 12.74
C LYS A 116 -9.46 -13.37 11.31
N LYS A 117 -9.99 -14.58 11.12
CA LYS A 117 -10.22 -15.12 9.78
C LYS A 117 -11.42 -14.42 9.15
N VAL A 118 -11.29 -13.99 7.92
CA VAL A 118 -12.35 -13.34 7.15
C VAL A 118 -12.57 -14.12 5.86
N ASP A 119 -13.79 -14.59 5.65
CA ASP A 119 -14.19 -15.24 4.40
C ASP A 119 -14.71 -14.16 3.44
N ILE A 120 -14.02 -13.97 2.33
CA ILE A 120 -14.31 -12.92 1.35
C ILE A 120 -15.11 -13.41 0.14
N SER A 121 -15.51 -14.70 0.12
CA SER A 121 -16.19 -15.31 -1.04
C SER A 121 -17.50 -14.62 -1.42
N ASN A 122 -18.22 -14.03 -0.46
CA ASN A 122 -19.50 -13.36 -0.65
C ASN A 122 -19.48 -11.87 -0.29
N MET A 123 -18.30 -11.25 -0.16
CA MET A 123 -18.17 -9.85 0.21
C MET A 123 -17.80 -8.97 -0.98
N ASP A 124 -18.36 -7.76 -1.04
CA ASP A 124 -17.92 -6.73 -1.95
C ASP A 124 -16.58 -6.16 -1.50
N TYR A 125 -15.76 -5.71 -2.47
CA TYR A 125 -14.44 -5.12 -2.20
C TYR A 125 -14.48 -4.03 -1.12
N TYR A 126 -15.43 -3.10 -1.20
CA TYR A 126 -15.54 -1.98 -0.26
C TYR A 126 -15.97 -2.40 1.15
N ASP A 127 -16.49 -3.61 1.31
CA ASP A 127 -16.89 -4.14 2.61
C ASP A 127 -15.76 -4.92 3.30
N TYR A 128 -14.63 -5.14 2.64
CA TYR A 128 -13.48 -5.79 3.26
C TYR A 128 -12.96 -4.95 4.43
N PRO A 129 -12.76 -5.55 5.63
CA PRO A 129 -12.34 -4.78 6.81
C PRO A 129 -11.06 -3.96 6.59
N TRP A 130 -10.08 -4.51 5.86
CA TRP A 130 -8.84 -3.80 5.55
C TRP A 130 -9.06 -2.64 4.57
N GLU A 131 -10.04 -2.73 3.68
CA GLU A 131 -10.39 -1.62 2.80
C GLU A 131 -11.14 -0.53 3.55
N ILE A 132 -12.02 -0.88 4.48
CA ILE A 132 -12.70 0.09 5.34
C ILE A 132 -11.65 0.89 6.13
N GLU A 133 -10.64 0.24 6.70
CA GLU A 133 -9.54 0.92 7.38
C GLU A 133 -8.78 1.85 6.43
N ALA A 134 -8.48 1.40 5.21
CA ALA A 134 -7.70 2.16 4.24
C ALA A 134 -8.44 3.41 3.75
N PHE A 135 -9.77 3.35 3.61
CA PHE A 135 -10.58 4.50 3.24
C PHE A 135 -10.88 5.43 4.41
N GLY A 136 -10.78 4.95 5.63
CA GLY A 136 -10.92 5.75 6.85
C GLY A 136 -9.64 6.49 7.20
#